data_6d0c2188175dad62c1d449c60023a433
#
_entry.id   6d0c2188175dad62c1d449c60023a433
#
_cell.length_a   1.000
_cell.length_b   1.000
_cell.length_c   1.000
_cell.angle_alpha   90.00
_cell.angle_beta   90.00
_cell.angle_gamma   90.00
#
_symmetry.space_group_name_H-M   'P 1'
#
loop_
_entity.id
_entity.type
_entity.pdbx_description
1 polymer ?
#
loop_
_entity_poly.entity_id
_entity_poly.type
_entity_poly.pdbx_seq_one_letter_code
_entity_poly.pdbx_strand_id
1 'polypeptide(L)' 'MKYDWEEMYDILRDVVGVEENALDLAFGIGGCSEDTACAILNYYTGWKTFEGFLGDLDEE' A
#
# COMPACT_ATOMS: atom_id res chain seq x y z
N MET A 1 -5.15 14.92 2.41
CA MET A 1 -3.79 14.52 2.73
C MET A 1 -3.37 13.32 1.94
N LYS A 2 -2.21 13.37 1.35
CA LYS A 2 -1.77 12.28 0.50
C LYS A 2 -0.48 11.68 1.00
N TYR A 3 -0.31 10.43 0.72
CA TYR A 3 0.89 9.69 1.08
C TYR A 3 1.78 9.53 -0.14
N ASP A 4 3.08 9.66 0.08
CA ASP A 4 4.04 9.35 -0.97
C ASP A 4 4.09 7.85 -1.19
N TRP A 5 4.57 7.46 -2.39
CA TRP A 5 4.68 6.04 -2.66
C TRP A 5 5.63 5.36 -1.67
N GLU A 6 6.60 6.09 -1.16
CA GLU A 6 7.52 5.53 -0.17
C GLU A 6 6.80 5.24 1.15
N GLU A 7 5.92 6.15 1.55
CA GLU A 7 5.12 5.90 2.75
C GLU A 7 4.18 4.73 2.54
N MET A 8 3.60 4.66 1.36
CA MET A 8 2.72 3.54 1.04
C MET A 8 3.47 2.22 1.05
N TYR A 9 4.71 2.24 0.56
CA TYR A 9 5.55 1.06 0.59
C TYR A 9 5.77 0.59 2.03
N ASP A 10 6.09 1.52 2.92
CA ASP A 10 6.29 1.18 4.32
C ASP A 10 5.02 0.64 4.96
N ILE A 11 3.89 1.26 4.64
CA ILE A 11 2.62 0.81 5.19
C ILE A 11 2.30 -0.60 4.71
N LEU A 12 2.51 -0.85 3.45
CA LEU A 12 2.25 -2.19 2.91
C LEU A 12 3.13 -3.22 3.59
N ARG A 13 4.37 -2.88 3.86
CA ARG A 13 5.28 -3.82 4.47
C ARG A 13 5.01 -3.99 5.96
N ASP A 14 4.79 -2.90 6.67
CA ASP A 14 4.69 -2.96 8.13
C ASP A 14 3.27 -3.23 8.60
N VAL A 15 2.30 -2.61 7.99
CA VAL A 15 0.91 -2.69 8.47
C VAL A 15 0.18 -3.84 7.79
N VAL A 16 0.25 -3.89 6.48
CA VAL A 16 -0.46 -4.93 5.74
C VAL A 16 0.27 -6.27 5.86
N GLY A 17 1.60 -6.22 5.89
CA GLY A 17 2.38 -7.43 6.03
C GLY A 17 2.82 -8.04 4.70
N VAL A 18 2.90 -7.22 3.66
CA VAL A 18 3.35 -7.70 2.36
C VAL A 18 4.85 -7.92 2.40
N GLU A 19 5.31 -9.02 1.84
CA GLU A 19 6.73 -9.33 1.80
C GLU A 19 7.47 -8.29 0.97
N GLU A 20 8.68 -7.99 1.39
CA GLU A 20 9.49 -7.01 0.68
C GLU A 20 9.74 -7.45 -0.76
N ASN A 21 10.00 -8.72 -0.98
CA ASN A 21 10.22 -9.22 -2.33
C ASN A 21 9.00 -9.00 -3.21
N ALA A 22 7.82 -9.20 -2.65
CA ALA A 22 6.59 -8.99 -3.41
C ALA A 22 6.42 -7.52 -3.73
N LEU A 23 6.76 -6.65 -2.80
CA LEU A 23 6.69 -5.22 -3.04
C LEU A 23 7.67 -4.79 -4.12
N ASP A 24 8.90 -5.27 -4.03
CA ASP A 24 9.91 -4.92 -5.02
C ASP A 24 9.49 -5.37 -6.41
N LEU A 25 8.94 -6.56 -6.49
CA LEU A 25 8.51 -7.09 -7.77
C LEU A 25 7.36 -6.27 -8.34
N ALA A 26 6.39 -5.95 -7.52
CA ALA A 26 5.22 -5.20 -7.98
C ALA A 26 5.62 -3.80 -8.42
N PHE A 27 6.47 -3.13 -7.65
CA PHE A 27 6.90 -1.79 -8.01
C PHE A 27 7.87 -1.82 -9.20
N GLY A 28 8.59 -2.92 -9.36
CA GLY A 28 9.44 -3.07 -10.52
C GLY A 28 8.66 -3.21 -11.81
N ILE A 29 7.53 -3.89 -11.75
CA ILE A 29 6.69 -4.08 -12.93
C ILE A 29 5.79 -2.87 -13.18
N GLY A 30 5.13 -2.42 -12.12
CA GLY A 30 4.14 -1.36 -12.26
C GLY A 30 4.68 0.05 -12.07
N GLY A 31 5.92 0.17 -11.59
CA GLY A 31 6.51 1.47 -11.35
C GLY A 31 6.28 1.94 -9.92
N CYS A 32 7.14 2.85 -9.48
CA CYS A 32 7.04 3.40 -8.13
C CYS A 32 6.05 4.55 -8.12
N SER A 33 4.78 4.22 -7.95
CA SER A 33 3.74 5.22 -8.00
C SER A 33 2.62 4.85 -7.05
N GLU A 34 1.77 5.83 -6.79
CA GLU A 34 0.61 5.63 -5.93
C GLU A 34 -0.33 4.59 -6.51
N ASP A 35 -0.48 4.59 -7.81
CA ASP A 35 -1.38 3.64 -8.46
C ASP A 35 -0.96 2.21 -8.16
N THR A 36 0.34 1.94 -8.28
CA THR A 36 0.85 0.61 -7.99
C THR A 36 0.61 0.23 -6.54
N ALA A 37 0.90 1.18 -5.64
CA ALA A 37 0.71 0.92 -4.21
C ALA A 37 -0.75 0.65 -3.89
N CYS A 38 -1.64 1.42 -4.47
CA CYS A 38 -3.08 1.20 -4.23
C CYS A 38 -3.55 -0.13 -4.78
N ALA A 39 -3.00 -0.54 -5.91
CA ALA A 39 -3.36 -1.83 -6.48
C ALA A 39 -2.95 -2.96 -5.54
N ILE A 40 -1.76 -2.85 -4.95
CA ILE A 40 -1.31 -3.85 -3.99
C ILE A 40 -2.21 -3.86 -2.77
N LEU A 41 -2.53 -2.68 -2.26
CA LEU A 41 -3.40 -2.58 -1.10
C LEU A 41 -4.75 -3.22 -1.39
N ASN A 42 -5.31 -2.93 -2.53
CA ASN A 42 -6.61 -3.51 -2.91
C ASN A 42 -6.53 -5.02 -3.00
N TYR A 43 -5.44 -5.52 -3.54
CA TYR A 43 -5.26 -6.95 -3.70
C TYR A 43 -5.22 -7.66 -2.34
N TYR A 44 -4.56 -7.04 -1.37
CA TYR A 44 -4.35 -7.69 -0.08
C TYR A 44 -5.46 -7.42 0.91
N THR A 45 -6.04 -6.23 0.89
CA THR A 45 -7.01 -5.84 1.90
C THR A 45 -8.39 -5.57 1.36
N GLY A 46 -8.49 -5.27 0.07
CA GLY A 46 -9.75 -4.88 -0.52
C GLY A 46 -10.03 -3.38 -0.46
N TRP A 47 -9.16 -2.63 0.19
CA TRP A 47 -9.33 -1.18 0.27
C TRP A 47 -8.76 -0.51 -0.97
N LYS A 48 -9.46 0.48 -1.46
CA LYS A 48 -9.04 1.16 -2.69
C LYS A 48 -8.09 2.30 -2.42
N THR A 49 -8.11 2.87 -1.22
CA THR A 49 -7.25 3.98 -0.88
C THR A 49 -6.60 3.74 0.47
N PHE A 50 -5.41 4.32 0.63
CA PHE A 50 -4.73 4.20 1.90
C PHE A 50 -5.41 5.04 2.98
N GLU A 51 -5.99 6.15 2.59
CA GLU A 51 -6.70 6.98 3.57
C GLU A 51 -7.85 6.22 4.19
N GLY A 52 -8.63 5.53 3.37
CA GLY A 52 -9.72 4.73 3.89
C GLY A 52 -9.23 3.58 4.75
N PHE A 53 -8.18 2.91 4.28
CA PHE A 53 -7.64 1.78 5.01
C PHE A 53 -7.10 2.20 6.39
N LEU A 54 -6.30 3.25 6.41
CA LEU A 54 -5.70 3.71 7.65
C LEU A 54 -6.73 4.34 8.58
N GLY A 55 -7.72 4.99 8.00
CA GLY A 55 -8.80 5.52 8.81
C GLY A 55 -9.57 4.44 9.53
N ASP A 56 -9.79 3.33 8.84
CA ASP A 56 -10.48 2.20 9.45
C ASP A 56 -9.66 1.60 10.59
N LEU A 57 -8.35 1.48 10.38
CA LEU A 57 -7.48 0.96 11.42
C LEU A 57 -7.43 1.88 12.63
N ASP A 58 -7.43 3.17 12.38
CA ASP A 58 -7.30 4.16 13.44
C ASP A 58 -8.58 4.29 14.23
N GLU A 59 -9.68 3.90 13.66
CA GLU A 59 -10.96 3.98 14.29
C GLU A 59 -11.17 2.77 15.18
N GLU A 60 -11.53 3.01 16.36
CA GLU A 60 -11.66 1.92 17.30
C GLU A 60 -13.09 1.79 17.78
#